data_994e82cbd023b4218d35742e87d9425d
#
_entry.id   994e82cbd023b4218d35742e87d9425d
#
_cell.length_a   1.000
_cell.length_b   1.000
_cell.length_c   1.000
_cell.angle_alpha   90.00
_cell.angle_beta   90.00
_cell.angle_gamma   90.00
#
_symmetry.space_group_name_H-M   'P 1'
#
loop_
_entity.id
_entity.type
_entity.pdbx_description
1 polymer ?
#
loop_
_entity_poly.entity_id
_entity_poly.type
_entity_poly.pdbx_seq_one_letter_code
_entity_poly.pdbx_strand_id
1 'polypeptide(L)'
;SVFIIDDIQFIRGKESLQEEFFHTFNSLMDKGSQIIISADRTPMKLDRVQDRIKSRLAGGLVVDIEVPDLDLKINIIKEKILEIQNQFKEKIDLSDEVINYIANESKTNIRELIGILNRVIAFSRVHNKILTVNDCKNILKDVFSQIRVVTVDKIQNVVSNFFNIPLSDMLSQRRSRPLARPRQIAMFLAKKMTSRSLPEIGRRFANRDHTTVI
;
A
#
# COMPACT_ATOMS: atom_id res chain seq x y z
N SER A 1 27.40 -19.92 -7.40
CA SER A 1 25.94 -20.05 -7.54
C SER A 1 25.26 -18.83 -6.94
N VAL A 2 24.02 -18.50 -7.43
CA VAL A 2 23.19 -17.42 -6.90
C VAL A 2 21.94 -18.06 -6.29
N PHE A 3 21.56 -17.63 -5.10
CA PHE A 3 20.35 -18.05 -4.41
C PHE A 3 19.48 -16.82 -4.13
N ILE A 4 18.24 -16.83 -4.59
CA ILE A 4 17.32 -15.69 -4.49
C ILE A 4 16.09 -16.12 -3.67
N ILE A 5 15.75 -15.33 -2.66
CA ILE A 5 14.52 -15.47 -1.88
C ILE A 5 13.73 -14.17 -1.98
N ASP A 6 12.52 -14.29 -2.46
CA ASP A 6 11.57 -13.17 -2.48
C ASP A 6 10.66 -13.22 -1.25
N ASP A 7 10.39 -12.05 -0.69
CA ASP A 7 9.44 -11.87 0.41
C ASP A 7 9.75 -12.71 1.68
N ILE A 8 10.96 -12.58 2.23
CA ILE A 8 11.41 -13.33 3.42
C ILE A 8 10.46 -13.21 4.63
N GLN A 9 9.65 -12.16 4.72
CA GLN A 9 8.67 -11.99 5.80
C GLN A 9 7.64 -13.14 5.89
N PHE A 10 7.48 -13.98 4.86
CA PHE A 10 6.59 -15.14 4.89
C PHE A 10 7.06 -16.28 5.80
N ILE A 11 8.33 -16.28 6.27
CA ILE A 11 8.79 -17.23 7.30
C ILE A 11 8.35 -16.84 8.71
N ARG A 12 7.73 -15.67 8.89
CA ARG A 12 7.31 -15.13 10.18
C ARG A 12 6.41 -16.09 10.95
N GLY A 13 6.79 -16.40 12.19
CA GLY A 13 6.03 -17.27 13.08
C GLY A 13 6.04 -18.76 12.70
N LYS A 14 6.85 -19.19 11.73
CA LYS A 14 7.00 -20.58 11.29
C LYS A 14 8.37 -21.10 11.72
N GLU A 15 8.47 -21.59 12.93
CA GLU A 15 9.75 -21.96 13.55
C GLU A 15 10.55 -22.99 12.74
N SER A 16 9.92 -24.07 12.30
CA SER A 16 10.59 -25.10 11.50
C SER A 16 11.14 -24.53 10.18
N LEU A 17 10.39 -23.65 9.51
CA LEU A 17 10.85 -23.03 8.28
C LEU A 17 11.99 -22.03 8.52
N GLN A 18 12.00 -21.37 9.68
CA GLN A 18 13.11 -20.50 10.07
C GLN A 18 14.39 -21.29 10.36
N GLU A 19 14.28 -22.48 10.94
CA GLU A 19 15.42 -23.36 11.17
C GLU A 19 16.02 -23.88 9.85
N GLU A 20 15.18 -24.38 8.96
CA GLU A 20 15.61 -24.83 7.62
C GLU A 20 16.24 -23.70 6.82
N PHE A 21 15.64 -22.51 6.86
CA PHE A 21 16.22 -21.33 6.24
C PHE A 21 17.61 -21.01 6.82
N PHE A 22 17.76 -21.03 8.14
CA PHE A 22 19.02 -20.73 8.79
C PHE A 22 20.14 -21.72 8.42
N HIS A 23 19.84 -23.01 8.36
CA HIS A 23 20.79 -24.04 7.94
C HIS A 23 21.16 -23.89 6.46
N THR A 24 20.18 -23.67 5.60
CA THR A 24 20.39 -23.44 4.16
C THR A 24 21.24 -22.21 3.93
N PHE A 25 20.93 -21.09 4.61
CA PHE A 25 21.68 -19.84 4.53
C PHE A 25 23.15 -20.04 4.89
N ASN A 26 23.44 -20.69 6.02
CA ASN A 26 24.82 -20.94 6.43
C ASN A 26 25.56 -21.86 5.42
N SER A 27 24.94 -22.94 4.96
CA SER A 27 25.53 -23.82 3.95
C SER A 27 25.86 -23.11 2.64
N LEU A 28 25.03 -22.15 2.23
CA LEU A 28 25.26 -21.35 1.04
C LEU A 28 26.39 -20.33 1.24
N MET A 29 26.45 -19.72 2.43
CA MET A 29 27.56 -18.82 2.79
C MET A 29 28.90 -19.55 2.82
N ASP A 30 28.95 -20.74 3.43
CA ASP A 30 30.17 -21.57 3.49
C ASP A 30 30.67 -21.98 2.10
N LYS A 31 29.76 -22.14 1.14
CA LYS A 31 30.06 -22.43 -0.28
C LYS A 31 30.42 -21.18 -1.10
N GLY A 32 30.45 -20.00 -0.49
CA GLY A 32 30.71 -18.74 -1.19
C GLY A 32 29.64 -18.38 -2.23
N SER A 33 28.37 -18.79 -2.01
CA SER A 33 27.28 -18.45 -2.92
C SER A 33 26.81 -17.02 -2.71
N GLN A 34 26.41 -16.36 -3.78
CA GLN A 34 25.72 -15.07 -3.66
C GLN A 34 24.27 -15.29 -3.21
N ILE A 35 23.85 -14.61 -2.16
CA ILE A 35 22.48 -14.67 -1.64
C ILE A 35 21.83 -13.30 -1.83
N ILE A 36 20.65 -13.27 -2.43
CA ILE A 36 19.82 -12.07 -2.62
C ILE A 36 18.47 -12.33 -1.95
N ILE A 37 18.07 -11.43 -1.06
CA ILE A 37 16.83 -11.57 -0.29
C ILE A 37 16.03 -10.29 -0.36
N SER A 38 14.76 -10.37 -0.73
CA SER A 38 13.84 -9.25 -0.62
C SER A 38 13.00 -9.33 0.67
N ALA A 39 12.59 -8.17 1.17
CA ALA A 39 11.74 -8.03 2.34
C ALA A 39 10.88 -6.76 2.26
N ASP A 40 9.74 -6.75 2.96
CA ASP A 40 8.86 -5.58 3.07
C ASP A 40 9.37 -4.54 4.10
N ARG A 41 10.44 -4.87 4.83
CA ARG A 41 11.04 -4.04 5.88
C ARG A 41 12.48 -4.43 6.16
N THR A 42 13.20 -3.58 6.87
CA THR A 42 14.58 -3.84 7.28
C THR A 42 14.67 -5.11 8.16
N PRO A 43 15.80 -5.85 8.12
CA PRO A 43 15.94 -7.11 8.86
C PRO A 43 15.59 -7.01 10.35
N MET A 44 16.00 -5.95 11.02
CA MET A 44 15.73 -5.74 12.45
C MET A 44 14.25 -5.49 12.77
N LYS A 45 13.43 -5.11 11.79
CA LYS A 45 11.99 -4.88 11.94
C LYS A 45 11.13 -6.08 11.55
N LEU A 46 11.74 -7.22 11.22
CA LEU A 46 11.01 -8.46 10.94
C LEU A 46 10.41 -9.03 12.23
N ASP A 47 9.08 -8.92 12.38
CA ASP A 47 8.38 -9.44 13.56
C ASP A 47 8.34 -10.99 13.55
N ARG A 48 8.44 -11.63 14.73
CA ARG A 48 8.36 -13.07 14.91
C ARG A 48 9.34 -13.87 14.03
N VAL A 49 10.50 -13.27 13.75
CA VAL A 49 11.66 -13.92 13.14
C VAL A 49 12.76 -13.96 14.18
N GLN A 50 13.45 -15.10 14.28
CA GLN A 50 14.50 -15.33 15.27
C GLN A 50 15.65 -14.33 15.09
N ASP A 51 16.20 -13.84 16.20
CA ASP A 51 17.23 -12.80 16.17
C ASP A 51 18.53 -13.24 15.48
N ARG A 52 18.86 -14.54 15.53
CA ARG A 52 19.99 -15.11 14.78
C ARG A 52 19.85 -14.92 13.26
N ILE A 53 18.62 -15.04 12.72
CA ILE A 53 18.32 -14.80 11.30
C ILE A 53 18.42 -13.31 11.01
N LYS A 54 17.78 -12.46 11.81
CA LYS A 54 17.85 -10.99 11.64
C LYS A 54 19.29 -10.51 11.61
N SER A 55 20.13 -11.01 12.53
CA SER A 55 21.55 -10.66 12.61
C SER A 55 22.30 -11.07 11.34
N ARG A 56 22.05 -12.28 10.81
CA ARG A 56 22.66 -12.74 9.55
C ARG A 56 22.25 -11.88 8.36
N LEU A 57 20.95 -11.55 8.26
CA LEU A 57 20.45 -10.68 7.20
C LEU A 57 21.01 -9.26 7.29
N ALA A 58 21.13 -8.73 8.49
CA ALA A 58 21.69 -7.39 8.72
C ALA A 58 23.21 -7.33 8.53
N GLY A 59 23.91 -8.46 8.62
CA GLY A 59 25.36 -8.55 8.39
C GLY A 59 25.77 -8.45 6.91
N GLY A 60 24.80 -8.51 5.98
CA GLY A 60 25.01 -8.29 4.55
C GLY A 60 24.81 -6.83 4.14
N LEU A 61 24.85 -6.58 2.83
CA LEU A 61 24.47 -5.28 2.28
C LEU A 61 22.95 -5.13 2.27
N VAL A 62 22.44 -4.18 3.07
CA VAL A 62 21.02 -3.84 3.10
C VAL A 62 20.81 -2.57 2.29
N VAL A 63 19.95 -2.65 1.26
CA VAL A 63 19.62 -1.54 0.37
C VAL A 63 18.11 -1.31 0.40
N ASP A 64 17.71 -0.07 0.64
CA ASP A 64 16.29 0.31 0.59
C ASP A 64 15.90 0.68 -0.84
N ILE A 65 14.72 0.19 -1.26
CA ILE A 65 14.07 0.58 -2.51
C ILE A 65 13.04 1.66 -2.16
N GLU A 66 13.31 2.88 -2.57
CA GLU A 66 12.45 4.02 -2.30
C GLU A 66 11.20 4.02 -3.18
N VAL A 67 10.20 4.81 -2.77
CA VAL A 67 9.01 5.05 -3.58
C VAL A 67 9.41 5.81 -4.84
N PRO A 68 9.01 5.36 -6.04
CA PRO A 68 9.39 6.01 -7.30
C PRO A 68 8.84 7.42 -7.36
N ASP A 69 9.69 8.35 -7.81
CA ASP A 69 9.29 9.71 -8.18
C ASP A 69 8.45 9.73 -9.46
N LEU A 70 8.02 10.92 -9.88
CA LEU A 70 7.16 11.07 -11.06
C LEU A 70 7.90 10.66 -12.34
N ASP A 71 9.14 11.05 -12.49
CA ASP A 71 9.93 10.78 -13.69
C ASP A 71 10.22 9.28 -13.85
N LEU A 72 10.55 8.61 -12.78
CA LEU A 72 10.72 7.15 -12.77
C LEU A 72 9.41 6.43 -13.09
N LYS A 73 8.26 6.89 -12.57
CA LYS A 73 6.95 6.32 -12.91
C LYS A 73 6.64 6.46 -14.40
N ILE A 74 6.92 7.62 -15.00
CA ILE A 74 6.72 7.86 -16.43
C ILE A 74 7.59 6.92 -17.26
N ASN A 75 8.87 6.76 -16.87
CA ASN A 75 9.78 5.85 -17.56
C ASN A 75 9.32 4.39 -17.47
N ILE A 76 8.87 3.95 -16.28
CA ILE A 76 8.30 2.61 -16.08
C ILE A 76 7.07 2.39 -16.98
N ILE A 77 6.19 3.38 -17.11
CA ILE A 77 5.02 3.29 -17.99
C ILE A 77 5.48 3.12 -19.45
N LYS A 78 6.42 3.95 -19.92
CA LYS A 78 6.93 3.90 -21.29
C LYS A 78 7.60 2.56 -21.60
N GLU A 79 8.47 2.07 -20.75
CA GLU A 79 9.09 0.75 -20.87
C GLU A 79 8.05 -0.37 -20.90
N LYS A 80 7.04 -0.31 -20.03
CA LYS A 80 5.99 -1.33 -20.01
C LYS A 80 5.11 -1.31 -21.25
N ILE A 81 4.85 -0.15 -21.83
CA ILE A 81 4.16 -0.03 -23.12
C ILE A 81 4.98 -0.70 -24.23
N LEU A 82 6.30 -0.43 -24.30
CA LEU A 82 7.19 -1.05 -25.28
C LEU A 82 7.24 -2.58 -25.13
N GLU A 83 7.31 -3.08 -23.89
CA GLU A 83 7.28 -4.51 -23.61
C GLU A 83 5.98 -5.15 -24.13
N ILE A 84 4.83 -4.54 -23.85
CA ILE A 84 3.52 -5.03 -24.30
C ILE A 84 3.39 -4.97 -25.83
N GLN A 85 3.86 -3.88 -26.45
CA GLN A 85 3.87 -3.75 -27.93
C GLN A 85 4.69 -4.84 -28.58
N ASN A 86 5.88 -5.14 -28.05
CA ASN A 86 6.76 -6.19 -28.56
C ASN A 86 6.15 -7.59 -28.38
N GLN A 87 5.50 -7.84 -27.23
CA GLN A 87 4.89 -9.13 -26.92
C GLN A 87 3.68 -9.44 -27.80
N PHE A 88 2.80 -8.45 -28.03
CA PHE A 88 1.55 -8.65 -28.75
C PHE A 88 1.62 -8.17 -30.22
N LYS A 89 2.75 -7.60 -30.67
CA LYS A 89 2.93 -7.00 -32.00
C LYS A 89 1.84 -5.99 -32.38
N GLU A 90 1.39 -5.24 -31.38
CA GLU A 90 0.28 -4.31 -31.47
C GLU A 90 0.72 -2.90 -31.10
N LYS A 91 0.30 -1.90 -31.87
CA LYS A 91 0.63 -0.50 -31.54
C LYS A 91 -0.30 0.01 -30.44
N ILE A 92 0.29 0.42 -29.32
CA ILE A 92 -0.42 1.11 -28.24
C ILE A 92 -0.11 2.60 -28.36
N ASP A 93 -1.14 3.42 -28.59
CA ASP A 93 -1.01 4.86 -28.74
C ASP A 93 -1.63 5.56 -27.52
N LEU A 94 -0.78 6.00 -26.60
CA LEU A 94 -1.14 6.79 -25.43
C LEU A 94 -0.38 8.12 -25.47
N SER A 95 -1.10 9.23 -25.39
CA SER A 95 -0.48 10.55 -25.38
C SER A 95 0.33 10.76 -24.09
N ASP A 96 1.34 11.64 -24.15
CA ASP A 96 2.14 11.99 -22.96
C ASP A 96 1.26 12.59 -21.84
N GLU A 97 0.15 13.26 -22.17
CA GLU A 97 -0.81 13.76 -21.18
C GLU A 97 -1.48 12.61 -20.40
N VAL A 98 -1.84 11.54 -21.09
CA VAL A 98 -2.42 10.33 -20.47
C VAL A 98 -1.39 9.61 -19.61
N ILE A 99 -0.15 9.49 -20.10
CA ILE A 99 0.96 8.89 -19.34
C ILE A 99 1.22 9.69 -18.05
N ASN A 100 1.32 11.01 -18.16
CA ASN A 100 1.50 11.89 -17.01
C ASN A 100 0.32 11.77 -16.01
N TYR A 101 -0.90 11.69 -16.51
CA TYR A 101 -2.08 11.53 -15.67
C TYR A 101 -2.02 10.20 -14.89
N ILE A 102 -1.71 9.08 -15.55
CA ILE A 102 -1.57 7.76 -14.91
C ILE A 102 -0.47 7.80 -13.84
N ALA A 103 0.69 8.38 -14.15
CA ALA A 103 1.81 8.48 -13.23
C ALA A 103 1.48 9.29 -11.96
N ASN A 104 0.72 10.39 -12.11
CA ASN A 104 0.29 11.24 -11.00
C ASN A 104 -0.80 10.59 -10.13
N GLU A 105 -1.73 9.84 -10.72
CA GLU A 105 -2.82 9.19 -9.99
C GLU A 105 -2.34 7.99 -9.17
N SER A 106 -1.31 7.29 -9.61
CA SER A 106 -0.70 6.20 -8.86
C SER A 106 0.05 6.73 -7.63
N LYS A 107 -0.52 6.53 -6.44
CA LYS A 107 0.00 7.14 -5.20
C LYS A 107 0.99 6.27 -4.44
N THR A 108 0.87 4.95 -4.51
CA THR A 108 1.47 4.08 -3.50
C THR A 108 2.55 3.13 -3.98
N ASN A 109 2.41 2.51 -5.15
CA ASN A 109 3.37 1.49 -5.59
C ASN A 109 3.31 1.23 -7.10
N ILE A 110 4.37 0.59 -7.62
CA ILE A 110 4.49 0.23 -9.04
C ILE A 110 3.43 -0.79 -9.47
N ARG A 111 3.00 -1.71 -8.60
CA ARG A 111 1.94 -2.68 -8.94
C ARG A 111 0.61 -1.99 -9.25
N GLU A 112 0.26 -0.96 -8.47
CA GLU A 112 -0.90 -0.12 -8.74
C GLU A 112 -0.75 0.63 -10.07
N LEU A 113 0.41 1.23 -10.31
CA LEU A 113 0.74 1.93 -11.56
C LEU A 113 0.53 1.03 -12.78
N ILE A 114 1.10 -0.18 -12.75
CA ILE A 114 0.96 -1.16 -13.83
C ILE A 114 -0.49 -1.64 -13.96
N GLY A 115 -1.19 -1.83 -12.84
CA GLY A 115 -2.61 -2.20 -12.85
C GLY A 115 -3.49 -1.15 -13.52
N ILE A 116 -3.24 0.13 -13.23
CA ILE A 116 -3.91 1.27 -13.88
C ILE A 116 -3.60 1.29 -15.39
N LEU A 117 -2.32 1.19 -15.75
CA LEU A 117 -1.87 1.17 -17.15
C LEU A 117 -2.54 0.02 -17.94
N ASN A 118 -2.50 -1.19 -17.41
CA ASN A 118 -3.11 -2.36 -18.06
C ASN A 118 -4.60 -2.17 -18.29
N ARG A 119 -5.32 -1.55 -17.35
CA ARG A 119 -6.75 -1.26 -17.48
C ARG A 119 -7.03 -0.23 -18.56
N VAL A 120 -6.22 0.83 -18.64
CA VAL A 120 -6.32 1.85 -19.68
C VAL A 120 -6.06 1.22 -21.05
N ILE A 121 -5.01 0.41 -21.18
CA ILE A 121 -4.68 -0.30 -22.44
C ILE A 121 -5.82 -1.25 -22.85
N ALA A 122 -6.34 -2.06 -21.90
CA ALA A 122 -7.44 -2.97 -22.19
C ALA A 122 -8.68 -2.25 -22.69
N PHE A 123 -9.02 -1.11 -22.08
CA PHE A 123 -10.17 -0.30 -22.50
C PHE A 123 -9.95 0.32 -23.90
N SER A 124 -8.74 0.83 -24.18
CA SER A 124 -8.36 1.34 -25.52
C SER A 124 -8.54 0.26 -26.58
N ARG A 125 -8.12 -0.98 -26.29
CA ARG A 125 -8.25 -2.13 -27.20
C ARG A 125 -9.71 -2.50 -27.47
N VAL A 126 -10.51 -2.64 -26.41
CA VAL A 126 -11.93 -3.04 -26.53
C VAL A 126 -12.72 -2.03 -27.35
N HIS A 127 -12.44 -0.74 -27.18
CA HIS A 127 -13.17 0.31 -27.87
C HIS A 127 -12.51 0.82 -29.15
N ASN A 128 -11.33 0.28 -29.48
CA ASN A 128 -10.50 0.70 -30.62
C ASN A 128 -10.36 2.24 -30.74
N LYS A 129 -10.08 2.87 -29.58
CA LYS A 129 -10.08 4.33 -29.42
C LYS A 129 -8.78 4.82 -28.77
N ILE A 130 -8.23 5.90 -29.29
CA ILE A 130 -7.17 6.67 -28.60
C ILE A 130 -7.85 7.39 -27.41
N LEU A 131 -7.34 7.11 -26.20
CA LEU A 131 -7.94 7.61 -24.97
C LEU A 131 -7.44 9.01 -24.65
N THR A 132 -8.38 9.85 -24.22
CA THR A 132 -8.10 11.17 -23.62
C THR A 132 -7.95 11.04 -22.09
N VAL A 133 -7.37 12.06 -21.46
CA VAL A 133 -7.31 12.15 -19.99
C VAL A 133 -8.70 12.02 -19.35
N ASN A 134 -9.74 12.56 -20.01
CA ASN A 134 -11.09 12.49 -19.49
C ASN A 134 -11.69 11.08 -19.55
N ASP A 135 -11.39 10.33 -20.61
CA ASP A 135 -11.71 8.92 -20.71
C ASP A 135 -11.03 8.13 -19.57
N CYS A 136 -9.74 8.39 -19.33
CA CYS A 136 -8.99 7.75 -18.25
C CYS A 136 -9.59 8.05 -16.87
N LYS A 137 -10.02 9.30 -16.60
CA LYS A 137 -10.72 9.66 -15.36
C LYS A 137 -11.98 8.83 -15.15
N ASN A 138 -12.77 8.61 -16.19
CA ASN A 138 -14.00 7.82 -16.12
C ASN A 138 -13.69 6.34 -15.91
N ILE A 139 -12.74 5.78 -16.65
CA ILE A 139 -12.32 4.37 -16.55
C ILE A 139 -11.79 4.05 -15.14
N LEU A 140 -11.05 4.98 -14.55
CA LEU A 140 -10.36 4.79 -13.28
C LEU A 140 -11.19 5.25 -12.07
N LYS A 141 -12.32 5.91 -12.29
CA LYS A 141 -13.19 6.39 -11.22
C LYS A 141 -13.60 5.28 -10.25
N ASP A 142 -13.93 4.10 -10.76
CA ASP A 142 -14.32 2.94 -9.94
C ASP A 142 -13.14 2.34 -9.20
N VAL A 143 -11.93 2.34 -9.79
CA VAL A 143 -10.69 1.89 -9.13
C VAL A 143 -10.37 2.80 -7.96
N PHE A 144 -10.38 4.10 -8.19
CA PHE A 144 -10.07 5.07 -7.14
C PHE A 144 -11.17 5.21 -6.09
N SER A 145 -12.42 4.91 -6.44
CA SER A 145 -13.50 4.83 -5.45
C SER A 145 -13.34 3.64 -4.51
N GLN A 146 -12.82 2.51 -4.99
CA GLN A 146 -12.50 1.33 -4.16
C GLN A 146 -11.22 1.52 -3.33
N ILE A 147 -10.23 2.25 -3.85
CA ILE A 147 -8.97 2.58 -3.15
C ILE A 147 -9.17 3.68 -2.09
N ARG A 148 -10.24 4.42 -2.13
CA ARG A 148 -10.65 5.31 -1.05
C ARG A 148 -11.16 4.51 0.15
N VAL A 149 -10.34 3.62 0.67
CA VAL A 149 -10.61 2.99 1.96
C VAL A 149 -10.82 4.11 2.98
N VAL A 150 -12.06 4.25 3.38
CA VAL A 150 -12.41 5.19 4.44
C VAL A 150 -11.83 4.62 5.73
N THR A 151 -10.82 5.29 6.28
CA THR A 151 -10.21 4.90 7.55
C THR A 151 -10.84 5.69 8.70
N VAL A 152 -10.79 5.14 9.90
CA VAL A 152 -11.26 5.85 11.11
C VAL A 152 -10.55 7.19 11.27
N ASP A 153 -9.23 7.24 11.01
CA ASP A 153 -8.44 8.46 11.12
C ASP A 153 -8.89 9.54 10.10
N LYS A 154 -9.24 9.11 8.88
CA LYS A 154 -9.78 10.03 7.87
C LYS A 154 -11.14 10.58 8.27
N ILE A 155 -12.01 9.75 8.83
CA ILE A 155 -13.31 10.19 9.36
C ILE A 155 -13.11 11.20 10.50
N GLN A 156 -12.19 10.91 11.42
CA GLN A 156 -11.88 11.81 12.53
C GLN A 156 -11.43 13.18 12.02
N ASN A 157 -10.50 13.24 11.06
CA ASN A 157 -10.03 14.48 10.46
C ASN A 157 -11.14 15.25 9.73
N VAL A 158 -11.96 14.57 8.92
CA VAL A 158 -13.05 15.22 8.18
C VAL A 158 -14.10 15.79 9.12
N VAL A 159 -14.51 15.04 10.14
CA VAL A 159 -15.51 15.50 11.11
C VAL A 159 -14.93 16.61 12.00
N SER A 160 -13.66 16.52 12.41
CA SER A 160 -12.94 17.55 13.15
C SER A 160 -12.95 18.89 12.39
N ASN A 161 -12.58 18.86 11.11
CA ASN A 161 -12.58 20.04 10.25
C ASN A 161 -14.00 20.60 10.02
N PHE A 162 -14.99 19.74 9.80
CA PHE A 162 -16.37 20.15 9.55
C PHE A 162 -16.98 20.90 10.75
N PHE A 163 -16.66 20.46 11.98
CA PHE A 163 -17.13 21.12 13.19
C PHE A 163 -16.17 22.15 13.76
N ASN A 164 -15.06 22.46 13.05
CA ASN A 164 -14.01 23.38 13.50
C ASN A 164 -13.48 23.05 14.91
N ILE A 165 -13.28 21.78 15.19
CA ILE A 165 -12.77 21.29 16.48
C ILE A 165 -11.38 20.74 16.27
N PRO A 166 -10.39 21.08 17.12
CA PRO A 166 -9.07 20.44 17.08
C PRO A 166 -9.18 18.92 17.22
N LEU A 167 -8.44 18.16 16.42
CA LEU A 167 -8.45 16.69 16.47
C LEU A 167 -8.08 16.17 17.86
N SER A 168 -7.15 16.84 18.55
CA SER A 168 -6.76 16.55 19.93
C SER A 168 -7.93 16.62 20.90
N ASP A 169 -8.85 17.56 20.73
CA ASP A 169 -10.03 17.69 21.57
C ASP A 169 -11.07 16.63 21.24
N MET A 170 -11.24 16.30 19.96
CA MET A 170 -12.11 15.20 19.55
C MET A 170 -11.63 13.85 20.13
N LEU A 171 -10.33 13.63 20.21
CA LEU A 171 -9.70 12.41 20.74
C LEU A 171 -9.41 12.49 22.24
N SER A 172 -9.86 13.55 22.93
CA SER A 172 -9.69 13.70 24.38
C SER A 172 -10.76 12.92 25.17
N GLN A 173 -10.50 12.68 26.45
CA GLN A 173 -11.48 12.10 27.38
C GLN A 173 -12.57 13.09 27.83
N ARG A 174 -12.44 14.37 27.49
CA ARG A 174 -13.39 15.42 27.88
C ARG A 174 -14.81 15.09 27.41
N ARG A 175 -15.80 15.31 28.27
CA ARG A 175 -17.23 15.03 28.03
C ARG A 175 -18.07 16.29 27.79
N SER A 176 -17.46 17.39 27.36
CA SER A 176 -18.18 18.63 27.08
C SER A 176 -19.19 18.48 25.93
N ARG A 177 -20.35 19.13 26.03
CA ARG A 177 -21.41 19.07 24.99
C ARG A 177 -20.94 19.39 23.58
N PRO A 178 -20.10 20.43 23.33
CA PRO A 178 -19.62 20.74 21.99
C PRO A 178 -18.81 19.62 21.32
N LEU A 179 -18.15 18.77 22.12
CA LEU A 179 -17.31 17.66 21.64
C LEU A 179 -18.09 16.33 21.52
N ALA A 180 -19.18 16.18 22.27
CA ALA A 180 -19.92 14.92 22.34
C ALA A 180 -20.59 14.59 21.00
N ARG A 181 -21.32 15.54 20.42
CA ARG A 181 -22.06 15.33 19.16
C ARG A 181 -21.15 15.06 17.96
N PRO A 182 -20.09 15.85 17.68
CA PRO A 182 -19.13 15.54 16.62
C PRO A 182 -18.48 14.17 16.78
N ARG A 183 -18.12 13.80 18.00
CA ARG A 183 -17.52 12.50 18.29
C ARG A 183 -18.48 11.34 18.04
N GLN A 184 -19.75 11.46 18.42
CA GLN A 184 -20.77 10.46 18.12
C GLN A 184 -20.96 10.28 16.61
N ILE A 185 -21.01 11.39 15.87
CA ILE A 185 -21.11 11.35 14.41
C ILE A 185 -19.88 10.65 13.80
N ALA A 186 -18.67 10.97 14.27
CA ALA A 186 -17.45 10.32 13.78
C ALA A 186 -17.43 8.82 14.09
N MET A 187 -17.83 8.41 15.28
CA MET A 187 -17.94 6.99 15.67
C MET A 187 -18.99 6.26 14.84
N PHE A 188 -20.18 6.84 14.66
CA PHE A 188 -21.24 6.29 13.81
C PHE A 188 -20.77 6.10 12.36
N LEU A 189 -20.12 7.12 11.77
CA LEU A 189 -19.55 7.03 10.42
C LEU A 189 -18.46 5.96 10.36
N ALA A 190 -17.59 5.87 11.37
CA ALA A 190 -16.57 4.83 11.44
C ALA A 190 -17.18 3.42 11.46
N LYS A 191 -18.26 3.21 12.19
CA LYS A 191 -19.00 1.93 12.20
C LYS A 191 -19.66 1.62 10.86
N LYS A 192 -20.24 2.62 10.21
CA LYS A 192 -20.98 2.44 8.96
C LYS A 192 -20.07 2.31 7.73
N MET A 193 -18.92 2.99 7.73
CA MET A 193 -18.04 3.13 6.55
C MET A 193 -16.75 2.31 6.64
N THR A 194 -16.50 1.63 7.77
CA THR A 194 -15.33 0.76 7.93
C THR A 194 -15.75 -0.62 8.45
N SER A 195 -14.91 -1.64 8.21
CA SER A 195 -15.11 -3.00 8.74
C SER A 195 -14.67 -3.16 10.20
N ARG A 196 -14.37 -2.05 10.91
CA ARG A 196 -13.87 -2.12 12.28
C ARG A 196 -14.96 -2.49 13.27
N SER A 197 -14.58 -3.28 14.28
CA SER A 197 -15.46 -3.63 15.39
C SER A 197 -15.69 -2.43 16.32
N LEU A 198 -16.80 -2.44 17.10
CA LEU A 198 -17.10 -1.37 18.05
C LEU A 198 -15.97 -1.16 19.09
N PRO A 199 -15.34 -2.22 19.64
CA PRO A 199 -14.19 -2.05 20.55
C PRO A 199 -12.96 -1.41 19.86
N GLU A 200 -12.69 -1.73 18.60
CA GLU A 200 -11.58 -1.11 17.85
C GLU A 200 -11.84 0.37 17.59
N ILE A 201 -13.08 0.73 17.25
CA ILE A 201 -13.47 2.13 17.08
C ILE A 201 -13.34 2.86 18.42
N GLY A 202 -13.88 2.32 19.51
CA GLY A 202 -13.79 2.90 20.84
C GLY A 202 -12.35 3.20 21.28
N ARG A 203 -11.42 2.28 21.02
CA ARG A 203 -9.99 2.49 21.28
C ARG A 203 -9.40 3.70 20.55
N ARG A 204 -9.84 3.97 19.31
CA ARG A 204 -9.39 5.13 18.51
C ARG A 204 -10.05 6.45 18.90
N PHE A 205 -11.03 6.43 19.81
CA PHE A 205 -11.68 7.61 20.37
C PHE A 205 -11.46 7.71 21.90
N ALA A 206 -10.18 7.76 22.30
CA ALA A 206 -9.75 7.89 23.71
C ALA A 206 -10.14 6.69 24.60
N ASN A 207 -10.02 5.46 24.09
CA ASN A 207 -10.37 4.22 24.79
C ASN A 207 -11.81 4.23 25.37
N ARG A 208 -12.75 4.72 24.59
CA ARG A 208 -14.17 4.69 25.01
C ARG A 208 -14.75 3.31 24.92
N ASP A 209 -15.68 3.04 25.84
CA ASP A 209 -16.42 1.78 25.85
C ASP A 209 -17.21 1.61 24.54
N HIS A 210 -17.34 0.36 24.09
CA HIS A 210 -18.08 0.00 22.87
C HIS A 210 -19.56 0.43 22.95
N THR A 211 -20.14 0.51 24.16
CA THR A 211 -21.52 0.99 24.37
C THR A 211 -21.71 2.47 24.06
N THR A 212 -20.61 3.25 24.02
CA THR A 212 -20.63 4.69 23.69
C THR A 212 -20.48 4.91 22.17
N VAL A 213 -20.15 3.87 21.39
CA VAL A 213 -19.89 3.95 19.93
C VAL A 213 -21.19 3.83 19.11
N ILE A 214 -22.33 3.63 19.73
CA ILE A 214 -23.63 3.46 19.06
C ILE A 214 -24.34 4.81 18.91
#